data_889f31ba538a6444da5897aec10fe5b8
#
_entry.id   889f31ba538a6444da5897aec10fe5b8
#
_cell.length_a   1.000
_cell.length_b   1.000
_cell.length_c   1.000
_cell.angle_alpha   90.00
_cell.angle_beta   90.00
_cell.angle_gamma   90.00
#
_symmetry.space_group_name_H-M   'P 1'
#
loop_
_entity.id
_entity.type
_entity.pdbx_description
1 polymer ?
#
loop_
_entity_poly.entity_id
_entity_poly.type
_entity_poly.pdbx_seq_one_letter_code
_entity_poly.pdbx_strand_id
1 'polypeptide(L)'
;AYYFPATNDRVPCIYINNEKVDGLTPNDPINVSYKQKIGSDDTGKENPDKLIMKPHLGHDGTIINGISRIGWMSGGNSARWQDDKMGEHLLNKTISYIKKHADSPFFLYYAPHNAHEPRVPSPAFKNKSKAGIYGDVIEEFDYYVGKIIQTLKETGIYENTIIVLSSDNAPMIKEG
;
A
#
# COMPACT_ATOMS: atom_id res chain seq x y z
N ALA A 1 -5.42 16.84 7.34
CA ALA A 1 -5.99 15.73 6.54
C ALA A 1 -5.00 14.57 6.52
N TYR A 2 -5.49 13.35 6.55
CA TYR A 2 -4.68 12.15 6.41
C TYR A 2 -5.36 11.15 5.48
N TYR A 3 -4.53 10.38 4.75
CA TYR A 3 -4.96 9.31 3.86
C TYR A 3 -3.90 8.21 3.92
N PHE A 4 -4.29 6.99 4.26
CA PHE A 4 -3.35 5.88 4.42
C PHE A 4 -4.04 4.52 4.26
N PRO A 5 -3.30 3.46 3.89
CA PRO A 5 -3.80 2.10 4.02
C PRO A 5 -3.93 1.73 5.50
N ALA A 6 -5.00 1.05 5.87
CA ALA A 6 -5.24 0.68 7.28
C ALA A 6 -4.14 -0.26 7.81
N THR A 7 -3.58 -1.07 6.93
CA THR A 7 -2.46 -1.98 7.20
C THR A 7 -1.86 -2.41 5.86
N ASN A 8 -0.79 -3.19 5.85
CA ASN A 8 -0.19 -3.69 4.62
C ASN A 8 -0.37 -5.22 4.47
N ASP A 9 0.07 -5.97 5.45
CA ASP A 9 0.15 -7.44 5.44
C ASP A 9 -1.05 -8.14 6.09
N ARG A 10 -1.91 -7.39 6.76
CA ARG A 10 -3.05 -7.91 7.51
C ARG A 10 -4.36 -7.28 7.08
N VAL A 11 -5.47 -7.80 7.57
CA VAL A 11 -6.78 -7.21 7.36
C VAL A 11 -7.06 -6.07 8.35
N PRO A 12 -7.87 -5.05 7.99
CA PRO A 12 -8.61 -4.88 6.73
C PRO A 12 -7.77 -4.26 5.62
N CYS A 13 -7.97 -4.74 4.39
CA CYS A 13 -7.27 -4.25 3.20
C CYS A 13 -8.02 -3.08 2.56
N ILE A 14 -8.02 -1.93 3.22
CA ILE A 14 -8.78 -0.73 2.84
C ILE A 14 -7.97 0.54 3.08
N TYR A 15 -8.35 1.64 2.42
CA TYR A 15 -7.82 2.96 2.72
C TYR A 15 -8.68 3.70 3.74
N ILE A 16 -8.02 4.48 4.58
CA ILE A 16 -8.65 5.42 5.50
C ILE A 16 -8.45 6.84 4.95
N ASN A 17 -9.54 7.55 4.78
CA ASN A 17 -9.58 8.95 4.38
C ASN A 17 -10.14 9.79 5.53
N ASN A 18 -9.27 10.44 6.27
CA ASN A 18 -9.59 11.07 7.54
C ASN A 18 -10.25 10.06 8.50
N GLU A 19 -11.52 10.20 8.81
CA GLU A 19 -12.24 9.36 9.78
C GLU A 19 -13.12 8.29 9.11
N LYS A 20 -12.97 8.10 7.78
CA LYS A 20 -13.84 7.21 7.02
C LYS A 20 -13.04 6.20 6.20
N VAL A 21 -13.62 5.04 6.02
CA VAL A 21 -13.12 4.07 5.02
C VAL A 21 -13.46 4.60 3.63
N ASP A 22 -12.43 4.71 2.78
CA ASP A 22 -12.60 5.19 1.41
C ASP A 22 -13.30 4.12 0.55
N GLY A 23 -14.32 4.52 -0.20
CA GLY A 23 -15.05 3.63 -1.10
C GLY A 23 -16.03 2.65 -0.43
N LEU A 24 -16.18 2.67 0.90
CA LEU A 24 -17.12 1.76 1.58
C LEU A 24 -18.58 2.16 1.33
N THR A 25 -19.39 1.18 0.96
CA THR A 25 -20.83 1.35 0.80
C THR A 25 -21.60 0.81 2.00
N PRO A 26 -22.77 1.39 2.35
CA PRO A 26 -23.55 0.95 3.52
C PRO A 26 -24.00 -0.52 3.48
N ASN A 27 -24.17 -1.08 2.29
CA ASN A 27 -24.63 -2.44 2.08
C ASN A 27 -23.52 -3.50 2.06
N ASP A 28 -22.27 -3.09 2.28
CA ASP A 28 -21.09 -3.97 2.24
C ASP A 28 -20.21 -3.75 3.50
N PRO A 29 -20.76 -3.99 4.72
CA PRO A 29 -20.06 -3.71 5.96
C PRO A 29 -18.80 -4.58 6.12
N ILE A 30 -17.75 -4.00 6.68
CA ILE A 30 -16.49 -4.69 6.97
C ILE A 30 -16.56 -5.38 8.31
N ASN A 31 -16.21 -6.66 8.35
CA ASN A 31 -15.97 -7.41 9.57
C ASN A 31 -14.53 -7.95 9.56
N VAL A 32 -13.85 -7.88 10.70
CA VAL A 32 -12.48 -8.34 10.87
C VAL A 32 -12.35 -9.20 12.11
N SER A 33 -11.59 -10.27 12.02
CA SER A 33 -11.24 -11.14 13.14
C SER A 33 -9.78 -11.55 13.07
N TYR A 34 -9.10 -11.53 14.22
CA TYR A 34 -7.76 -12.10 14.39
C TYR A 34 -7.75 -13.36 15.26
N LYS A 35 -8.96 -13.82 15.65
CA LYS A 35 -9.11 -14.98 16.53
C LYS A 35 -9.56 -16.24 15.80
N GLN A 36 -10.46 -16.09 14.85
CA GLN A 36 -11.02 -17.20 14.09
C GLN A 36 -11.51 -16.73 12.72
N LYS A 37 -11.64 -17.69 11.80
CA LYS A 37 -12.20 -17.46 10.47
C LYS A 37 -13.62 -16.89 10.58
N ILE A 38 -13.88 -15.86 9.77
CA ILE A 38 -15.20 -15.26 9.55
C ILE A 38 -15.48 -15.18 8.06
N GLY A 39 -16.77 -15.14 7.70
CA GLY A 39 -17.17 -15.07 6.29
C GLY A 39 -16.86 -16.35 5.50
N SER A 40 -17.07 -16.26 4.19
CA SER A 40 -16.90 -17.37 3.24
C SER A 40 -15.71 -17.20 2.31
N ASP A 41 -14.94 -16.12 2.45
CA ASP A 41 -13.79 -15.87 1.59
C ASP A 41 -12.72 -16.95 1.77
N ASP A 42 -12.04 -17.26 0.69
CA ASP A 42 -10.90 -18.20 0.68
C ASP A 42 -9.79 -17.76 1.63
N THR A 43 -9.09 -18.73 2.20
CA THR A 43 -7.93 -18.47 3.06
C THR A 43 -6.67 -19.09 2.47
N GLY A 44 -5.53 -18.48 2.72
CA GLY A 44 -4.25 -19.02 2.24
C GLY A 44 -3.95 -20.41 2.77
N LYS A 45 -4.40 -20.73 3.97
CA LYS A 45 -4.27 -22.06 4.58
C LYS A 45 -5.05 -23.13 3.83
N GLU A 46 -6.27 -22.81 3.43
CA GLU A 46 -7.19 -23.77 2.80
C GLU A 46 -7.03 -23.83 1.27
N ASN A 47 -6.54 -22.74 0.66
CA ASN A 47 -6.48 -22.57 -0.79
C ASN A 47 -5.10 -22.05 -1.26
N PRO A 48 -4.00 -22.76 -0.98
CA PRO A 48 -2.66 -22.29 -1.34
C PRO A 48 -2.44 -22.17 -2.85
N ASP A 49 -3.20 -22.89 -3.65
CA ASP A 49 -3.21 -22.86 -5.11
C ASP A 49 -3.76 -21.57 -5.71
N LYS A 50 -4.51 -20.77 -4.93
CA LYS A 50 -5.04 -19.46 -5.34
C LYS A 50 -4.09 -18.29 -5.08
N LEU A 51 -2.93 -18.55 -4.50
CA LEU A 51 -1.97 -17.52 -4.15
C LEU A 51 -1.08 -17.16 -5.34
N ILE A 52 -0.88 -15.86 -5.57
CA ILE A 52 0.03 -15.32 -6.59
C ILE A 52 1.48 -15.23 -6.12
N MET A 53 1.70 -15.39 -4.81
CA MET A 53 3.02 -15.41 -4.18
C MET A 53 3.01 -16.31 -2.97
N LYS A 54 4.20 -16.83 -2.61
CA LYS A 54 4.37 -17.62 -1.38
C LYS A 54 4.02 -16.75 -0.16
N PRO A 55 3.17 -17.23 0.76
CA PRO A 55 2.83 -16.48 1.95
C PRO A 55 4.03 -16.41 2.90
N HIS A 56 4.20 -15.27 3.55
CA HIS A 56 5.12 -15.16 4.67
C HIS A 56 4.57 -15.87 5.91
N LEU A 57 5.43 -16.14 6.88
CA LEU A 57 5.06 -16.83 8.11
C LEU A 57 3.89 -16.13 8.84
N GLY A 58 2.83 -16.89 9.12
CA GLY A 58 1.62 -16.38 9.76
C GLY A 58 0.60 -15.71 8.83
N HIS A 59 0.88 -15.60 7.52
CA HIS A 59 -0.06 -15.08 6.54
C HIS A 59 -0.90 -16.22 5.95
N ASP A 60 -1.82 -16.74 6.71
CA ASP A 60 -2.66 -17.88 6.34
C ASP A 60 -4.17 -17.58 6.39
N GLY A 61 -4.52 -16.31 6.61
CA GLY A 61 -5.89 -15.83 6.69
C GLY A 61 -6.55 -15.56 5.33
N THR A 62 -7.46 -14.59 5.28
CA THR A 62 -8.23 -14.26 4.07
C THR A 62 -7.31 -13.90 2.90
N ILE A 63 -7.63 -14.45 1.72
CA ILE A 63 -6.98 -14.09 0.47
C ILE A 63 -7.60 -12.81 -0.09
N ILE A 64 -6.79 -11.77 -0.25
CA ILE A 64 -7.17 -10.52 -0.93
C ILE A 64 -6.19 -10.29 -2.09
N ASN A 65 -6.71 -10.14 -3.30
CA ASN A 65 -5.92 -9.99 -4.54
C ASN A 65 -4.89 -11.11 -4.76
N GLY A 66 -5.24 -12.35 -4.39
CA GLY A 66 -4.33 -13.50 -4.49
C GLY A 66 -3.23 -13.54 -3.41
N ILE A 67 -3.33 -12.71 -2.39
CA ILE A 67 -2.36 -12.62 -1.29
C ILE A 67 -3.04 -13.00 0.02
N SER A 68 -2.44 -13.97 0.71
CA SER A 68 -2.89 -14.37 2.04
C SER A 68 -2.52 -13.32 3.08
N ARG A 69 -3.48 -12.95 3.93
CA ARG A 69 -3.30 -11.92 4.97
C ARG A 69 -3.22 -12.51 6.36
N ILE A 70 -2.68 -11.73 7.30
CA ILE A 70 -2.84 -12.02 8.72
C ILE A 70 -4.27 -11.65 9.13
N GLY A 71 -5.02 -12.61 9.68
CA GLY A 71 -6.41 -12.45 10.10
C GLY A 71 -7.44 -12.69 8.99
N TRP A 72 -8.71 -12.54 9.35
CA TRP A 72 -9.86 -12.82 8.48
C TRP A 72 -10.72 -11.58 8.31
N MET A 73 -11.18 -11.37 7.08
CA MET A 73 -12.04 -10.25 6.70
C MET A 73 -13.23 -10.78 5.91
N SER A 74 -14.41 -10.21 6.14
CA SER A 74 -15.57 -10.40 5.27
C SER A 74 -16.23 -9.05 4.96
N GLY A 75 -16.83 -8.95 3.79
CA GLY A 75 -17.39 -7.70 3.30
C GLY A 75 -16.32 -6.67 2.90
N GLY A 76 -16.74 -5.42 2.75
CA GLY A 76 -15.88 -4.32 2.33
C GLY A 76 -15.36 -4.44 0.90
N ASN A 77 -15.98 -5.25 0.04
CA ASN A 77 -15.53 -5.50 -1.34
C ASN A 77 -15.42 -4.21 -2.15
N SER A 78 -16.34 -3.27 -1.90
CA SER A 78 -16.36 -1.96 -2.55
C SER A 78 -15.16 -1.07 -2.17
N ALA A 79 -14.51 -1.34 -1.04
CA ALA A 79 -13.43 -0.53 -0.48
C ALA A 79 -12.06 -1.22 -0.52
N ARG A 80 -11.99 -2.51 -0.90
CA ARG A 80 -10.72 -3.25 -0.94
C ARG A 80 -9.76 -2.63 -1.94
N TRP A 81 -8.53 -2.36 -1.52
CA TRP A 81 -7.47 -1.88 -2.43
C TRP A 81 -7.02 -2.95 -3.42
N GLN A 82 -6.26 -2.54 -4.40
CA GLN A 82 -5.49 -3.42 -5.29
C GLN A 82 -4.01 -3.21 -4.97
N ASP A 83 -3.30 -4.28 -4.61
CA ASP A 83 -1.94 -4.19 -4.12
C ASP A 83 -0.97 -3.60 -5.14
N ASP A 84 -1.07 -4.03 -6.39
CA ASP A 84 -0.26 -3.54 -7.50
C ASP A 84 -0.54 -2.08 -7.92
N LYS A 85 -1.55 -1.45 -7.33
CA LYS A 85 -1.91 -0.04 -7.57
C LYS A 85 -1.74 0.85 -6.36
N MET A 86 -1.41 0.28 -5.20
CA MET A 86 -1.35 1.02 -3.96
C MET A 86 -0.33 2.17 -4.02
N GLY A 87 0.86 1.91 -4.52
CA GLY A 87 1.92 2.91 -4.60
C GLY A 87 1.53 4.10 -5.48
N GLU A 88 1.02 3.83 -6.69
CA GLU A 88 0.52 4.87 -7.60
C GLU A 88 -0.66 5.64 -7.00
N HIS A 89 -1.57 4.95 -6.32
CA HIS A 89 -2.71 5.58 -5.66
C HIS A 89 -2.27 6.59 -4.59
N LEU A 90 -1.33 6.20 -3.72
CA LEU A 90 -0.78 7.09 -2.69
C LEU A 90 0.03 8.24 -3.30
N LEU A 91 0.79 7.99 -4.36
CA LEU A 91 1.49 9.03 -5.12
C LEU A 91 0.50 10.08 -5.66
N ASN A 92 -0.58 9.64 -6.29
CA ASN A 92 -1.58 10.54 -6.86
C ASN A 92 -2.28 11.39 -5.79
N LYS A 93 -2.56 10.84 -4.61
CA LYS A 93 -3.06 11.60 -3.45
C LYS A 93 -2.04 12.65 -2.99
N THR A 94 -0.76 12.28 -2.94
CA THR A 94 0.35 13.16 -2.54
C THR A 94 0.52 14.31 -3.54
N ILE A 95 0.56 14.02 -4.84
CA ILE A 95 0.66 15.04 -5.90
C ILE A 95 -0.54 16.00 -5.83
N SER A 96 -1.73 15.46 -5.67
CA SER A 96 -2.95 16.28 -5.55
C SER A 96 -2.90 17.19 -4.32
N TYR A 97 -2.38 16.70 -3.20
CA TYR A 97 -2.19 17.49 -1.99
C TYR A 97 -1.20 18.63 -2.21
N ILE A 98 -0.01 18.34 -2.77
CA ILE A 98 1.01 19.36 -3.06
C ILE A 98 0.44 20.47 -3.95
N LYS A 99 -0.19 20.09 -5.08
CA LYS A 99 -0.78 21.06 -6.01
C LYS A 99 -1.85 21.94 -5.35
N LYS A 100 -2.68 21.34 -4.48
CA LYS A 100 -3.74 22.07 -3.78
C LYS A 100 -3.20 23.07 -2.74
N HIS A 101 -2.04 22.80 -2.16
CA HIS A 101 -1.48 23.58 -1.06
C HIS A 101 -0.21 24.34 -1.43
N ALA A 102 0.11 24.48 -2.73
CA ALA A 102 1.32 25.13 -3.19
C ALA A 102 1.44 26.61 -2.74
N ASP A 103 0.31 27.30 -2.54
CA ASP A 103 0.28 28.71 -2.15
C ASP A 103 0.35 28.94 -0.63
N SER A 104 0.56 27.90 0.17
CA SER A 104 0.58 28.00 1.63
C SER A 104 1.58 27.03 2.26
N PRO A 105 2.16 27.35 3.43
CA PRO A 105 3.02 26.42 4.14
C PRO A 105 2.28 25.13 4.50
N PHE A 106 2.94 23.98 4.28
CA PHE A 106 2.42 22.68 4.69
C PHE A 106 3.53 21.78 5.24
N PHE A 107 3.12 20.78 5.99
CA PHE A 107 3.91 19.63 6.36
C PHE A 107 3.29 18.38 5.70
N LEU A 108 4.09 17.63 4.97
CA LEU A 108 3.67 16.38 4.32
C LEU A 108 4.53 15.23 4.82
N TYR A 109 3.89 14.21 5.39
CA TYR A 109 4.51 12.94 5.72
C TYR A 109 4.04 11.88 4.72
N TYR A 110 4.93 11.47 3.82
CA TYR A 110 4.69 10.44 2.81
C TYR A 110 5.37 9.15 3.24
N ALA A 111 4.59 8.17 3.68
CA ALA A 111 5.07 6.88 4.15
C ALA A 111 4.56 5.76 3.21
N PRO A 112 5.22 5.51 2.08
CA PRO A 112 4.85 4.43 1.17
C PRO A 112 5.22 3.07 1.76
N HIS A 113 4.52 2.03 1.31
CA HIS A 113 4.71 0.66 1.79
C HIS A 113 5.77 -0.13 1.01
N ASN A 114 6.32 0.43 -0.05
CA ASN A 114 7.01 -0.28 -1.14
C ASN A 114 8.08 -1.29 -0.73
N ALA A 115 8.79 -1.12 0.35
CA ALA A 115 9.80 -2.09 0.77
C ALA A 115 9.25 -3.18 1.71
N HIS A 116 8.06 -2.97 2.29
CA HIS A 116 7.45 -3.92 3.22
C HIS A 116 6.71 -5.05 2.49
N GLU A 117 6.63 -6.21 3.09
CA GLU A 117 5.81 -7.33 2.60
C GLU A 117 4.30 -7.05 2.80
N PRO A 118 3.45 -7.57 1.90
CA PRO A 118 3.77 -8.27 0.64
C PRO A 118 4.31 -7.31 -0.42
N ARG A 119 5.39 -7.73 -1.11
CA ARG A 119 6.01 -6.93 -2.18
C ARG A 119 5.29 -7.16 -3.49
N VAL A 120 4.49 -6.21 -3.90
CA VAL A 120 3.68 -6.30 -5.12
C VAL A 120 3.96 -5.08 -5.99
N PRO A 121 5.03 -5.12 -6.81
CA PRO A 121 5.31 -4.04 -7.74
C PRO A 121 4.20 -3.91 -8.77
N SER A 122 3.93 -2.69 -9.20
CA SER A 122 3.00 -2.46 -10.30
C SER A 122 3.51 -3.11 -11.60
N PRO A 123 2.62 -3.35 -12.59
CA PRO A 123 3.02 -3.98 -13.87
C PRO A 123 4.15 -3.23 -14.58
N ALA A 124 4.29 -1.92 -14.37
CA ALA A 124 5.35 -1.11 -14.96
C ALA A 124 6.74 -1.47 -14.43
N PHE A 125 6.85 -1.97 -13.20
CA PHE A 125 8.12 -2.28 -12.54
C PHE A 125 8.36 -3.78 -12.35
N LYS A 126 7.34 -4.60 -12.45
CA LYS A 126 7.43 -6.05 -12.25
C LYS A 126 8.44 -6.70 -13.20
N ASN A 127 9.37 -7.46 -12.64
CA ASN A 127 10.45 -8.16 -13.36
C ASN A 127 11.40 -7.23 -14.16
N LYS A 128 11.63 -6.01 -13.69
CA LYS A 128 12.54 -5.04 -14.31
C LYS A 128 13.91 -5.04 -13.66
N SER A 129 13.96 -5.12 -12.36
CA SER A 129 15.21 -5.07 -11.61
C SER A 129 15.98 -6.39 -11.68
N LYS A 130 17.32 -6.28 -11.76
CA LYS A 130 18.23 -7.44 -11.64
C LYS A 130 18.29 -7.99 -10.21
N ALA A 131 17.81 -7.24 -9.22
CA ALA A 131 17.75 -7.63 -7.82
C ALA A 131 16.40 -8.30 -7.45
N GLY A 132 15.64 -8.77 -8.46
CA GLY A 132 14.36 -9.44 -8.27
C GLY A 132 13.27 -8.52 -7.72
N ILE A 133 12.25 -9.11 -7.12
CA ILE A 133 11.05 -8.39 -6.65
C ILE A 133 11.37 -7.28 -5.64
N TYR A 134 12.40 -7.46 -4.82
CA TYR A 134 12.85 -6.41 -3.88
C TYR A 134 13.40 -5.20 -4.64
N GLY A 135 14.22 -5.44 -5.66
CA GLY A 135 14.69 -4.37 -6.54
C GLY A 135 13.55 -3.68 -7.29
N ASP A 136 12.57 -4.44 -7.79
CA ASP A 136 11.41 -3.89 -8.49
C ASP A 136 10.66 -2.86 -7.62
N VAL A 137 10.37 -3.19 -6.35
CA VAL A 137 9.65 -2.27 -5.45
C VAL A 137 10.49 -1.07 -5.00
N ILE A 138 11.82 -1.21 -4.94
CA ILE A 138 12.72 -0.10 -4.63
C ILE A 138 12.84 0.86 -5.82
N GLU A 139 12.98 0.34 -7.04
CA GLU A 139 12.99 1.17 -8.26
C GLU A 139 11.65 1.90 -8.46
N GLU A 140 10.55 1.24 -8.14
CA GLU A 140 9.22 1.86 -8.13
C GLU A 140 9.11 2.98 -7.09
N PHE A 141 9.63 2.77 -5.89
CA PHE A 141 9.67 3.80 -4.85
C PHE A 141 10.51 5.02 -5.29
N ASP A 142 11.70 4.80 -5.85
CA ASP A 142 12.55 5.86 -6.37
C ASP A 142 11.82 6.69 -7.45
N TYR A 143 11.11 6.02 -8.35
CA TYR A 143 10.26 6.68 -9.34
C TYR A 143 9.20 7.57 -8.69
N TYR A 144 8.54 7.11 -7.61
CA TYR A 144 7.54 7.91 -6.91
C TYR A 144 8.15 9.15 -6.24
N VAL A 145 9.31 9.00 -5.61
CA VAL A 145 10.06 10.14 -5.06
C VAL A 145 10.40 11.14 -6.16
N GLY A 146 10.88 10.65 -7.31
CA GLY A 146 11.15 11.48 -8.48
C GLY A 146 9.93 12.27 -8.95
N LYS A 147 8.72 11.67 -8.96
CA LYS A 147 7.46 12.34 -9.32
C LYS A 147 7.05 13.41 -8.31
N ILE A 148 7.27 13.17 -7.02
CA ILE A 148 7.03 14.17 -5.97
C ILE A 148 7.95 15.38 -6.17
N ILE A 149 9.25 15.14 -6.36
CA ILE A 149 10.24 16.20 -6.62
C ILE A 149 9.88 16.99 -7.89
N GLN A 150 9.49 16.29 -8.95
CA GLN A 150 9.05 16.93 -10.19
C GLN A 150 7.82 17.83 -9.92
N THR A 151 6.85 17.37 -9.15
CA THR A 151 5.66 18.17 -8.80
C THR A 151 6.02 19.42 -8.02
N LEU A 152 6.94 19.34 -7.06
CA LEU A 152 7.42 20.52 -6.32
C LEU A 152 8.08 21.55 -7.24
N LYS A 153 8.83 21.10 -8.26
CA LYS A 153 9.43 21.98 -9.27
C LYS A 153 8.38 22.61 -10.17
N GLU A 154 7.43 21.83 -10.65
CA GLU A 154 6.33 22.31 -11.51
C GLU A 154 5.42 23.33 -10.82
N THR A 155 5.25 23.19 -9.51
CA THR A 155 4.48 24.14 -8.69
C THR A 155 5.30 25.34 -8.21
N GLY A 156 6.60 25.39 -8.52
CA GLY A 156 7.48 26.52 -8.19
C GLY A 156 7.89 26.61 -6.72
N ILE A 157 7.65 25.57 -5.91
CA ILE A 157 7.93 25.60 -4.47
C ILE A 157 9.15 24.76 -4.07
N TYR A 158 9.82 24.13 -5.02
CA TYR A 158 10.95 23.22 -4.75
C TYR A 158 12.06 23.89 -3.94
N GLU A 159 12.49 25.10 -4.33
CA GLU A 159 13.57 25.83 -3.67
C GLU A 159 13.20 26.31 -2.25
N ASN A 160 11.91 26.31 -1.91
CA ASN A 160 11.40 26.68 -0.60
C ASN A 160 10.87 25.48 0.19
N THR A 161 11.29 24.25 -0.18
CA THR A 161 10.82 23.02 0.46
C THR A 161 12.02 22.24 1.00
N ILE A 162 11.98 21.91 2.29
CA ILE A 162 12.91 20.97 2.89
C ILE A 162 12.40 19.55 2.65
N ILE A 163 13.21 18.72 2.00
CA ILE A 163 12.90 17.32 1.74
C ILE A 163 13.80 16.45 2.61
N VAL A 164 13.16 15.59 3.42
CA VAL A 164 13.86 14.60 4.25
C VAL A 164 13.48 13.21 3.75
N LEU A 165 14.44 12.41 3.34
CA LEU A 165 14.28 11.01 2.97
C LEU A 165 14.95 10.14 4.03
N SER A 166 14.20 9.20 4.60
CA SER A 166 14.70 8.29 5.62
C SER A 166 13.99 6.95 5.54
N SER A 167 14.57 5.92 6.11
CA SER A 167 13.92 4.64 6.38
C SER A 167 13.60 4.53 7.87
N ASP A 168 12.54 3.81 8.23
CA ASP A 168 12.14 3.54 9.61
C ASP A 168 13.01 2.45 10.25
N ASN A 169 13.53 1.52 9.44
CA ASN A 169 14.42 0.43 9.88
C ASN A 169 15.31 -0.07 8.74
N ALA A 170 16.22 -0.98 9.08
CA ALA A 170 17.07 -1.66 8.10
C ALA A 170 16.27 -2.64 7.22
N PRO A 171 16.73 -2.91 5.98
CA PRO A 171 16.07 -3.84 5.08
C PRO A 171 16.05 -5.26 5.65
N MET A 172 14.93 -5.95 5.51
CA MET A 172 14.85 -7.38 5.77
C MET A 172 15.35 -8.14 4.53
N ILE A 173 16.57 -8.69 4.63
CA ILE A 173 17.28 -9.34 3.52
C ILE A 173 16.87 -10.81 3.35
N LYS A 174 16.33 -11.44 4.39
CA LYS A 174 15.89 -12.84 4.32
C LYS A 174 14.47 -12.91 3.79
N GLU A 175 14.38 -13.25 2.51
CA GLU A 175 13.15 -13.78 1.94
C GLU A 175 13.10 -15.29 2.22
N GLY A 176 11.96 -15.73 2.74
CA GLY A 176 11.72 -17.16 3.00
C GLY A 176 11.61 -17.99 1.73
#